data_c627b1acf2d2747242ee7268a97883e9
#
_entry.id   c627b1acf2d2747242ee7268a97883e9
#
_cell.length_a   1.000
_cell.length_b   1.000
_cell.length_c   1.000
_cell.angle_alpha   90.00
_cell.angle_beta   90.00
_cell.angle_gamma   90.00
#
_symmetry.space_group_name_H-M   'P 1'
#
loop_
_entity.id
_entity.type
_entity.pdbx_description
1 polymer ?
#
loop_
_entity_poly.entity_id
_entity_poly.type
_entity_poly.pdbx_seq_one_letter_code
_entity_poly.pdbx_strand_id
1 'polypeptide(L)'
;LVVVPAEEMIQLAFREELRQKGIIKYNGGKTEFMYRGLLDGVDMAMMVHGMTKGSGVNEDGDTDLDFQALLGMNGCIAKNIRYKGKSAHAGGAPHMGVNAEYAAMLGLQACNDLRETFQEKDTIRFHPILMGANCAVNIIPDEMKIESYVRGKSLEAIKRENIKVNRALTGAALSMGAGVELSDRPGYAPEYHDPTFMKLAEDCCVALCGRKKVVFDYNGWSTGSSDFGDVTCVIPGVQINAGGAVGTLHGIDFQITDPNRMCVNAAKVQLFLVDALLSNNAVAAKEIIANYKPQYPSIKAYLDAIDALTLDKDAVRYD
;
A
#
# COMPACT_ATOMS: atom_id res chain seq x y z
N LEU A 1 18.17 -8.57 11.88
CA LEU A 1 16.71 -8.74 11.85
C LEU A 1 16.07 -7.40 12.22
N VAL A 2 15.16 -6.95 11.34
CA VAL A 2 14.37 -5.73 11.56
C VAL A 2 12.90 -6.14 11.70
N VAL A 3 12.24 -5.69 12.77
CA VAL A 3 10.83 -5.97 13.04
C VAL A 3 10.12 -4.65 13.25
N VAL A 4 9.16 -4.34 12.36
CA VAL A 4 8.32 -3.15 12.51
C VAL A 4 7.11 -3.47 13.39
N PRO A 5 6.73 -2.59 14.33
CA PRO A 5 5.60 -2.85 15.25
C PRO A 5 4.24 -2.84 14.53
N ALA A 6 4.13 -2.18 13.38
CA ALA A 6 2.91 -2.11 12.59
C ALA A 6 3.25 -1.86 11.12
N GLU A 7 3.01 -2.85 10.26
CA GLU A 7 3.12 -2.72 8.82
C GLU A 7 1.81 -2.14 8.25
N GLU A 8 0.68 -2.74 8.55
CA GLU A 8 -0.62 -2.33 8.04
C GLU A 8 -1.02 -0.92 8.50
N MET A 9 -1.50 -0.10 7.56
CA MET A 9 -2.02 1.24 7.87
C MET A 9 -3.48 1.18 8.37
N ILE A 10 -3.69 0.42 9.43
CA ILE A 10 -4.96 0.34 10.15
C ILE A 10 -5.05 1.41 11.24
N GLN A 11 -6.25 1.71 11.71
CA GLN A 11 -6.49 2.71 12.77
C GLN A 11 -5.88 4.08 12.45
N LEU A 12 -6.13 4.60 11.25
CA LEU A 12 -5.54 5.85 10.75
C LEU A 12 -5.75 7.03 11.72
N ALA A 13 -6.90 7.11 12.40
CA ALA A 13 -7.15 8.16 13.38
C ALA A 13 -6.16 8.12 14.56
N PHE A 14 -5.84 6.92 15.08
CA PHE A 14 -4.86 6.76 16.15
C PHE A 14 -3.44 7.12 15.67
N ARG A 15 -3.06 6.70 14.46
CA ARG A 15 -1.75 7.06 13.89
C ARG A 15 -1.62 8.56 13.65
N GLU A 16 -2.69 9.20 13.21
CA GLU A 16 -2.71 10.66 13.05
C GLU A 16 -2.56 11.37 14.40
N GLU A 17 -3.16 10.85 15.48
CA GLU A 17 -2.95 11.36 16.84
C GLU A 17 -1.47 11.24 17.26
N LEU A 18 -0.83 10.09 16.98
CA LEU A 18 0.60 9.91 17.27
C LEU A 18 1.48 10.87 16.46
N ARG A 19 1.11 11.13 15.21
CA ARG A 19 1.80 12.09 14.33
C ARG A 19 1.66 13.53 14.87
N GLN A 20 0.46 13.93 15.26
CA GLN A 20 0.20 15.25 15.85
C GLN A 20 0.94 15.46 17.17
N LYS A 21 1.15 14.39 17.94
CA LYS A 21 1.97 14.42 19.17
C LYS A 21 3.47 14.36 18.88
N GLY A 22 3.89 14.27 17.63
CA GLY A 22 5.30 14.16 17.24
C GLY A 22 5.96 12.82 17.64
N ILE A 23 5.17 11.79 17.97
CA ILE A 23 5.68 10.46 18.33
C ILE A 23 6.16 9.71 17.09
N ILE A 24 5.43 9.83 15.99
CA ILE A 24 5.80 9.33 14.65
C ILE A 24 5.71 10.45 13.63
N LYS A 25 6.44 10.34 12.54
CA LYS A 25 6.31 11.22 11.36
C LYS A 25 5.51 10.53 10.26
N TYR A 26 5.76 9.24 10.02
CA TYR A 26 5.15 8.45 8.95
C TYR A 26 4.23 7.38 9.51
N ASN A 27 3.17 7.07 8.75
CA ASN A 27 2.22 6.01 9.11
C ASN A 27 2.73 4.60 8.77
N GLY A 28 3.66 4.47 7.81
CA GLY A 28 4.32 3.21 7.45
C GLY A 28 5.48 2.90 8.41
N GLY A 29 5.58 1.65 8.87
CA GLY A 29 6.60 1.27 9.86
C GLY A 29 8.02 1.33 9.31
N LYS A 30 8.25 0.84 8.07
CA LYS A 30 9.59 0.88 7.45
C LYS A 30 9.99 2.29 7.06
N THR A 31 9.06 3.12 6.60
CA THR A 31 9.30 4.55 6.32
C THR A 31 9.71 5.29 7.59
N GLU A 32 9.03 5.02 8.71
CA GLU A 32 9.40 5.60 10.02
C GLU A 32 10.79 5.13 10.46
N PHE A 33 11.16 3.88 10.20
CA PHE A 33 12.51 3.37 10.49
C PHE A 33 13.58 4.06 9.63
N MET A 34 13.29 4.28 8.34
CA MET A 34 14.17 5.06 7.45
C MET A 34 14.37 6.49 7.99
N TYR A 35 13.28 7.14 8.39
CA TYR A 35 13.32 8.48 8.97
C TYR A 35 14.16 8.56 10.25
N ARG A 36 14.14 7.51 11.07
CA ARG A 36 14.93 7.43 12.32
C ARG A 36 16.38 6.97 12.12
N GLY A 37 16.80 6.74 10.86
CA GLY A 37 18.15 6.28 10.55
C GLY A 37 18.40 4.81 10.87
N LEU A 38 17.37 4.01 11.16
CA LEU A 38 17.55 2.59 11.52
C LEU A 38 17.91 1.72 10.32
N LEU A 39 17.83 2.24 9.10
CA LEU A 39 18.26 1.58 7.86
C LEU A 39 19.54 2.21 7.28
N ASP A 40 20.19 3.13 8.00
CA ASP A 40 21.45 3.71 7.55
C ASP A 40 22.55 2.63 7.55
N GLY A 41 23.28 2.55 6.41
CA GLY A 41 24.32 1.53 6.22
C GLY A 41 23.82 0.12 5.94
N VAL A 42 22.53 -0.06 5.67
CA VAL A 42 21.98 -1.31 5.17
C VAL A 42 22.10 -1.34 3.65
N ASP A 43 22.79 -2.34 3.11
CA ASP A 43 23.08 -2.47 1.68
C ASP A 43 21.99 -3.20 0.91
N MET A 44 21.28 -4.14 1.53
CA MET A 44 20.30 -5.03 0.92
C MET A 44 19.21 -5.40 1.93
N ALA A 45 18.02 -5.72 1.44
CA ALA A 45 16.92 -6.17 2.29
C ALA A 45 16.21 -7.38 1.70
N MET A 46 15.71 -8.27 2.55
CA MET A 46 14.80 -9.34 2.17
C MET A 46 13.63 -9.42 3.14
N MET A 47 12.48 -9.81 2.65
CA MET A 47 11.28 -10.02 3.43
C MET A 47 10.56 -11.28 2.98
N VAL A 48 9.87 -11.96 3.91
CA VAL A 48 8.96 -13.06 3.60
C VAL A 48 7.57 -12.69 4.10
N HIS A 49 6.59 -12.85 3.21
CA HIS A 49 5.17 -12.63 3.48
C HIS A 49 4.40 -13.96 3.38
N GLY A 50 3.31 -14.13 4.10
CA GLY A 50 2.46 -15.31 3.97
C GLY A 50 1.56 -15.23 2.74
N MET A 51 1.31 -16.38 2.08
CA MET A 51 0.30 -16.50 1.02
C MET A 51 -0.63 -17.68 1.27
N THR A 52 -1.85 -17.58 0.74
CA THR A 52 -2.82 -18.67 0.77
C THR A 52 -2.72 -19.52 -0.49
N LYS A 53 -3.16 -20.77 -0.40
CA LYS A 53 -3.37 -21.64 -1.56
C LYS A 53 -4.26 -20.92 -2.58
N GLY A 54 -3.87 -20.94 -3.85
CA GLY A 54 -4.57 -20.23 -4.93
C GLY A 54 -4.03 -18.83 -5.23
N SER A 55 -3.06 -18.31 -4.45
CA SER A 55 -2.42 -17.02 -4.74
C SER A 55 -1.58 -17.02 -6.03
N GLY A 56 -1.16 -18.19 -6.47
CA GLY A 56 -0.41 -18.38 -7.72
C GLY A 56 -0.66 -19.75 -8.31
N VAL A 57 -0.15 -19.99 -9.51
CA VAL A 57 -0.27 -21.25 -10.23
C VAL A 57 1.05 -21.57 -10.94
N ASN A 58 1.52 -22.81 -10.86
CA ASN A 58 2.69 -23.27 -11.61
C ASN A 58 2.34 -23.75 -13.03
N GLU A 59 3.32 -24.16 -13.80
CA GLU A 59 3.17 -24.65 -15.18
C GLU A 59 2.28 -25.91 -15.29
N ASP A 60 2.21 -26.71 -14.23
CA ASP A 60 1.38 -27.93 -14.17
C ASP A 60 -0.08 -27.62 -13.71
N GLY A 61 -0.41 -26.36 -13.42
CA GLY A 61 -1.73 -25.95 -12.92
C GLY A 61 -1.91 -26.12 -11.40
N ASP A 62 -0.85 -26.50 -10.65
CA ASP A 62 -0.90 -26.59 -9.19
C ASP A 62 -0.89 -25.21 -8.55
N THR A 63 -1.84 -24.98 -7.64
CA THR A 63 -2.00 -23.72 -6.89
C THR A 63 -1.53 -23.84 -5.46
N ASP A 64 -1.05 -24.99 -5.03
CA ASP A 64 -0.52 -25.23 -3.69
C ASP A 64 1.02 -25.08 -3.70
N LEU A 65 1.47 -23.84 -3.81
CA LEU A 65 2.88 -23.48 -3.90
C LEU A 65 3.52 -23.32 -2.52
N ASP A 66 4.82 -23.59 -2.43
CA ASP A 66 5.64 -23.30 -1.25
C ASP A 66 6.16 -21.87 -1.27
N PHE A 67 6.58 -21.39 -2.46
CA PHE A 67 7.08 -20.03 -2.62
C PHE A 67 6.63 -19.39 -3.92
N GLN A 68 6.37 -18.08 -3.83
CA GLN A 68 6.06 -17.23 -4.98
C GLN A 68 6.72 -15.86 -4.81
N ALA A 69 7.17 -15.27 -5.92
CA ALA A 69 7.48 -13.85 -6.00
C ALA A 69 7.02 -13.26 -7.34
N LEU A 70 6.65 -12.00 -7.32
CA LEU A 70 6.34 -11.19 -8.50
C LEU A 70 7.43 -10.13 -8.66
N LEU A 71 7.50 -9.47 -9.81
CA LEU A 71 8.46 -8.39 -10.05
C LEU A 71 8.23 -7.19 -9.11
N GLY A 72 6.99 -6.96 -8.72
CA GLY A 72 6.67 -5.86 -7.81
C GLY A 72 5.19 -5.70 -7.51
N MET A 73 4.86 -4.63 -6.80
CA MET A 73 3.49 -4.28 -6.46
C MET A 73 3.25 -2.77 -6.36
N ASN A 74 1.96 -2.39 -6.33
CA ASN A 74 1.57 -0.98 -6.28
C ASN A 74 2.01 -0.29 -4.98
N GLY A 75 2.32 0.99 -5.10
CA GLY A 75 2.33 1.91 -3.97
C GLY A 75 0.96 2.56 -3.76
N CYS A 76 0.87 3.45 -2.75
CA CYS A 76 -0.35 4.16 -2.46
C CYS A 76 -0.16 5.51 -1.76
N ILE A 77 -1.17 6.38 -1.91
CA ILE A 77 -1.43 7.52 -1.03
C ILE A 77 -2.67 7.21 -0.21
N ALA A 78 -2.61 7.42 1.10
CA ALA A 78 -3.77 7.34 1.99
C ALA A 78 -4.53 8.68 1.96
N LYS A 79 -5.86 8.60 1.96
CA LYS A 79 -6.76 9.76 1.86
C LYS A 79 -7.79 9.75 2.97
N ASN A 80 -7.94 10.91 3.63
CA ASN A 80 -9.09 11.22 4.46
C ASN A 80 -9.82 12.39 3.83
N ILE A 81 -11.12 12.23 3.60
CA ILE A 81 -11.98 13.23 3.00
C ILE A 81 -13.13 13.50 3.98
N ARG A 82 -13.44 14.75 4.20
CA ARG A 82 -14.50 15.18 5.12
C ARG A 82 -15.38 16.19 4.43
N TYR A 83 -16.59 15.74 4.07
CA TYR A 83 -17.63 16.65 3.58
C TYR A 83 -18.33 17.32 4.73
N LYS A 84 -18.61 18.60 4.58
CA LYS A 84 -19.30 19.44 5.56
C LYS A 84 -20.55 20.04 4.94
N GLY A 85 -21.63 19.96 5.66
CA GLY A 85 -22.93 20.48 5.28
C GLY A 85 -23.58 21.26 6.41
N LYS A 86 -24.91 21.22 6.43
CA LYS A 86 -25.73 21.89 7.45
C LYS A 86 -26.91 21.02 7.81
N SER A 87 -27.05 20.69 9.08
CA SER A 87 -28.21 19.94 9.59
C SER A 87 -29.49 20.73 9.47
N ALA A 88 -30.56 20.02 9.14
CA ALA A 88 -31.94 20.51 9.16
C ALA A 88 -32.91 19.33 9.32
N HIS A 89 -34.18 19.60 9.62
CA HIS A 89 -35.21 18.58 9.68
C HIS A 89 -35.54 18.09 8.26
N ALA A 90 -35.22 16.82 7.97
CA ALA A 90 -35.30 16.26 6.62
C ALA A 90 -36.71 16.29 5.99
N GLY A 91 -37.77 16.18 6.80
CA GLY A 91 -39.15 16.23 6.34
C GLY A 91 -39.76 17.63 6.40
N GLY A 92 -39.51 18.39 7.50
CA GLY A 92 -40.18 19.67 7.78
C GLY A 92 -39.50 20.90 7.14
N ALA A 93 -38.17 20.90 7.04
CA ALA A 93 -37.41 22.04 6.56
C ALA A 93 -36.16 21.64 5.74
N PRO A 94 -36.27 20.74 4.73
CA PRO A 94 -35.09 20.26 3.99
C PRO A 94 -34.33 21.37 3.27
N HIS A 95 -35.02 22.44 2.86
CA HIS A 95 -34.45 23.62 2.19
C HIS A 95 -33.50 24.44 3.05
N MET A 96 -33.49 24.21 4.37
CA MET A 96 -32.59 24.89 5.31
C MET A 96 -31.27 24.14 5.52
N GLY A 97 -31.16 22.92 5.02
CA GLY A 97 -29.99 22.06 5.18
C GLY A 97 -29.15 21.96 3.93
N VAL A 98 -27.92 21.47 4.13
CA VAL A 98 -27.01 21.00 3.07
C VAL A 98 -26.56 19.59 3.42
N ASN A 99 -26.90 18.64 2.56
CA ASN A 99 -26.68 17.22 2.85
C ASN A 99 -25.25 16.80 2.49
N ALA A 100 -24.41 16.61 3.53
CA ALA A 100 -23.03 16.16 3.37
C ALA A 100 -22.94 14.73 2.80
N GLU A 101 -23.91 13.85 3.11
CA GLU A 101 -23.94 12.47 2.58
C GLU A 101 -24.16 12.48 1.06
N TYR A 102 -25.10 13.25 0.56
CA TYR A 102 -25.35 13.33 -0.88
C TYR A 102 -24.17 13.96 -1.62
N ALA A 103 -23.50 14.95 -1.04
CA ALA A 103 -22.26 15.49 -1.60
C ALA A 103 -21.16 14.43 -1.66
N ALA A 104 -21.01 13.61 -0.62
CA ALA A 104 -20.05 12.52 -0.56
C ALA A 104 -20.39 11.43 -1.61
N MET A 105 -21.64 11.01 -1.71
CA MET A 105 -22.09 10.03 -2.71
C MET A 105 -21.82 10.51 -4.15
N LEU A 106 -22.13 11.78 -4.45
CA LEU A 106 -21.82 12.37 -5.76
C LEU A 106 -20.32 12.38 -6.04
N GLY A 107 -19.49 12.69 -5.01
CA GLY A 107 -18.04 12.65 -5.11
C GLY A 107 -17.51 11.26 -5.42
N LEU A 108 -18.06 10.23 -4.78
CA LEU A 108 -17.71 8.84 -5.05
C LEU A 108 -18.13 8.42 -6.47
N GLN A 109 -19.31 8.82 -6.93
CA GLN A 109 -19.76 8.55 -8.30
C GLN A 109 -18.80 9.20 -9.30
N ALA A 110 -18.47 10.48 -9.13
CA ALA A 110 -17.54 11.18 -10.00
C ALA A 110 -16.15 10.53 -10.03
N CYS A 111 -15.66 10.03 -8.89
CA CYS A 111 -14.41 9.26 -8.83
C CYS A 111 -14.53 7.91 -9.58
N ASN A 112 -15.68 7.23 -9.51
CA ASN A 112 -15.90 5.99 -10.27
C ASN A 112 -15.91 6.24 -11.77
N ASP A 113 -16.52 7.34 -12.23
CA ASP A 113 -16.58 7.71 -13.64
C ASP A 113 -15.19 8.06 -14.20
N LEU A 114 -14.24 8.46 -13.36
CA LEU A 114 -12.85 8.67 -13.77
C LEU A 114 -12.08 7.38 -14.11
N ARG A 115 -12.58 6.19 -13.72
CA ARG A 115 -11.82 4.93 -13.90
C ARG A 115 -11.47 4.65 -15.35
N GLU A 116 -12.34 4.98 -16.30
CA GLU A 116 -12.07 4.81 -17.72
C GLU A 116 -10.96 5.76 -18.25
N THR A 117 -10.61 6.78 -17.48
CA THR A 117 -9.53 7.71 -17.83
C THR A 117 -8.16 7.28 -17.27
N PHE A 118 -8.12 6.22 -16.49
CA PHE A 118 -6.87 5.67 -15.92
C PHE A 118 -6.17 4.82 -16.97
N GLN A 119 -4.84 4.99 -17.07
CA GLN A 119 -4.04 4.16 -17.98
C GLN A 119 -3.90 2.76 -17.37
N GLU A 120 -4.20 1.71 -18.15
CA GLU A 120 -4.13 0.32 -17.70
C GLU A 120 -2.75 -0.08 -17.19
N LYS A 121 -1.69 0.40 -17.88
CA LYS A 121 -0.29 0.14 -17.49
C LYS A 121 0.06 0.63 -16.08
N ASP A 122 -0.68 1.60 -15.55
CA ASP A 122 -0.43 2.22 -14.25
C ASP A 122 -1.15 1.49 -13.10
N THR A 123 -2.01 0.52 -13.42
CA THR A 123 -2.74 -0.33 -12.47
C THR A 123 -3.43 0.45 -11.34
N ILE A 124 -3.98 1.62 -11.67
CA ILE A 124 -4.61 2.51 -10.67
C ILE A 124 -5.79 1.84 -9.97
N ARG A 125 -5.84 2.00 -8.65
CA ARG A 125 -6.97 1.59 -7.81
C ARG A 125 -7.37 2.72 -6.89
N PHE A 126 -8.67 3.02 -6.88
CA PHE A 126 -9.33 3.87 -5.90
C PHE A 126 -10.48 3.06 -5.27
N HIS A 127 -10.44 2.83 -3.97
CA HIS A 127 -11.40 1.99 -3.25
C HIS A 127 -11.75 2.62 -1.90
N PRO A 128 -12.76 3.50 -1.89
CA PRO A 128 -13.18 4.22 -0.70
C PRO A 128 -14.07 3.38 0.22
N ILE A 129 -14.03 3.72 1.51
CA ILE A 129 -15.06 3.38 2.49
C ILE A 129 -15.76 4.66 2.93
N LEU A 130 -17.09 4.60 2.96
CA LEU A 130 -17.94 5.69 3.46
C LEU A 130 -18.21 5.43 4.95
N MET A 131 -17.80 6.38 5.80
CA MET A 131 -18.03 6.31 7.24
C MET A 131 -19.39 6.92 7.53
N GLY A 132 -20.31 6.13 8.10
CA GLY A 132 -21.72 6.52 8.24
C GLY A 132 -21.96 7.83 8.98
N ALA A 133 -22.99 8.55 8.57
CA ALA A 133 -23.50 9.69 9.29
C ALA A 133 -24.10 9.22 10.64
N ASN A 134 -23.61 9.77 11.72
CA ASN A 134 -24.10 9.43 13.06
C ASN A 134 -25.32 10.29 13.42
N CYS A 135 -26.41 10.17 12.64
CA CYS A 135 -27.65 10.95 12.84
C CYS A 135 -28.88 10.09 12.59
N ALA A 136 -30.04 10.59 13.04
CA ALA A 136 -31.34 9.95 12.81
C ALA A 136 -31.86 10.25 11.39
N VAL A 137 -32.76 9.38 10.86
CA VAL A 137 -33.30 9.48 9.51
C VAL A 137 -34.02 10.81 9.20
N ASN A 138 -34.56 11.46 10.22
CA ASN A 138 -35.23 12.76 10.10
C ASN A 138 -34.29 13.97 10.18
N ILE A 139 -32.96 13.76 10.18
CA ILE A 139 -31.94 14.80 10.23
C ILE A 139 -31.09 14.74 8.96
N ILE A 140 -30.90 15.88 8.29
CA ILE A 140 -29.94 16.00 7.20
C ILE A 140 -28.52 15.95 7.78
N PRO A 141 -27.65 15.01 7.33
CA PRO A 141 -26.28 14.91 7.81
C PRO A 141 -25.47 16.16 7.46
N ASP A 142 -24.79 16.73 8.45
CA ASP A 142 -23.90 17.89 8.31
C ASP A 142 -22.42 17.50 8.18
N GLU A 143 -22.09 16.22 8.38
CA GLU A 143 -20.74 15.73 8.18
C GLU A 143 -20.77 14.31 7.60
N MET A 144 -19.86 14.04 6.65
CA MET A 144 -19.60 12.71 6.11
C MET A 144 -18.13 12.51 5.87
N LYS A 145 -17.61 11.35 6.30
CA LYS A 145 -16.19 10.99 6.15
C LYS A 145 -16.02 9.88 5.13
N ILE A 146 -14.93 9.97 4.37
CA ILE A 146 -14.48 8.93 3.45
C ILE A 146 -13.01 8.66 3.73
N GLU A 147 -12.66 7.39 3.88
CA GLU A 147 -11.28 6.93 3.87
C GLU A 147 -11.01 6.14 2.59
N SER A 148 -9.84 6.30 2.01
CA SER A 148 -9.47 5.63 0.76
C SER A 148 -7.96 5.57 0.57
N TYR A 149 -7.57 4.80 -0.46
CA TYR A 149 -6.24 4.85 -1.06
C TYR A 149 -6.35 5.16 -2.55
N VAL A 150 -5.38 5.92 -3.08
CA VAL A 150 -5.07 5.91 -4.51
C VAL A 150 -3.80 5.09 -4.67
N ARG A 151 -3.92 3.91 -5.30
CA ARG A 151 -2.81 2.98 -5.55
C ARG A 151 -2.38 3.05 -7.00
N GLY A 152 -1.11 2.75 -7.28
CA GLY A 152 -0.60 2.71 -8.66
C GLY A 152 0.82 2.17 -8.75
N LYS A 153 1.23 1.90 -9.97
CA LYS A 153 2.52 1.27 -10.30
C LYS A 153 3.72 2.20 -10.17
N SER A 154 3.51 3.52 -10.16
CA SER A 154 4.56 4.52 -9.92
C SER A 154 4.05 5.69 -9.10
N LEU A 155 4.92 6.39 -8.37
CA LEU A 155 4.55 7.57 -7.61
C LEU A 155 4.05 8.70 -8.53
N GLU A 156 4.59 8.83 -9.76
CA GLU A 156 4.13 9.79 -10.77
C GLU A 156 2.69 9.50 -11.20
N ALA A 157 2.36 8.22 -11.46
CA ALA A 157 1.00 7.81 -11.81
C ALA A 157 0.03 8.06 -10.67
N ILE A 158 0.40 7.68 -9.44
CA ILE A 158 -0.40 7.93 -8.23
C ILE A 158 -0.66 9.43 -8.06
N LYS A 159 0.36 10.28 -8.17
CA LYS A 159 0.26 11.74 -8.08
C LYS A 159 -0.70 12.32 -9.13
N ARG A 160 -0.52 11.90 -10.38
CA ARG A 160 -1.33 12.35 -11.52
C ARG A 160 -2.81 12.02 -11.32
N GLU A 161 -3.11 10.78 -10.92
CA GLU A 161 -4.49 10.35 -10.74
C GLU A 161 -5.11 10.88 -9.44
N ASN A 162 -4.31 11.05 -8.39
CA ASN A 162 -4.76 11.69 -7.16
C ASN A 162 -5.26 13.13 -7.37
N ILE A 163 -4.64 13.89 -8.29
CA ILE A 163 -5.13 15.22 -8.67
C ILE A 163 -6.53 15.15 -9.29
N LYS A 164 -6.80 14.16 -10.14
CA LYS A 164 -8.13 13.97 -10.74
C LYS A 164 -9.15 13.60 -9.67
N VAL A 165 -8.82 12.69 -8.76
CA VAL A 165 -9.66 12.28 -7.63
C VAL A 165 -10.00 13.48 -6.75
N ASN A 166 -9.00 14.27 -6.35
CA ASN A 166 -9.21 15.46 -5.54
C ASN A 166 -10.12 16.48 -6.23
N ARG A 167 -9.97 16.66 -7.54
CA ARG A 167 -10.83 17.55 -8.33
C ARG A 167 -12.29 17.06 -8.39
N ALA A 168 -12.51 15.75 -8.56
CA ALA A 168 -13.86 15.16 -8.58
C ALA A 168 -14.58 15.36 -7.24
N LEU A 169 -13.88 15.08 -6.13
CA LEU A 169 -14.39 15.27 -4.77
C LEU A 169 -14.73 16.75 -4.49
N THR A 170 -13.84 17.66 -4.92
CA THR A 170 -14.05 19.11 -4.79
C THR A 170 -15.24 19.58 -5.63
N GLY A 171 -15.36 19.12 -6.87
CA GLY A 171 -16.46 19.45 -7.77
C GLY A 171 -17.83 19.01 -7.23
N ALA A 172 -17.90 17.86 -6.59
CA ALA A 172 -19.12 17.36 -5.95
C ALA A 172 -19.54 18.23 -4.77
N ALA A 173 -18.59 18.68 -3.92
CA ALA A 173 -18.89 19.62 -2.84
C ALA A 173 -19.47 20.93 -3.37
N LEU A 174 -18.82 21.53 -4.38
CA LEU A 174 -19.27 22.76 -5.02
C LEU A 174 -20.70 22.63 -5.60
N SER A 175 -21.00 21.52 -6.28
CA SER A 175 -22.31 21.32 -6.91
C SER A 175 -23.44 21.14 -5.92
N MET A 176 -23.14 20.68 -4.70
CA MET A 176 -24.11 20.46 -3.62
C MET A 176 -24.16 21.60 -2.59
N GLY A 177 -23.35 22.64 -2.76
CA GLY A 177 -23.22 23.73 -1.78
C GLY A 177 -22.61 23.27 -0.46
N ALA A 178 -21.83 22.18 -0.47
CA ALA A 178 -21.16 21.63 0.70
C ALA A 178 -19.68 22.05 0.75
N GLY A 179 -19.09 22.04 1.94
CA GLY A 179 -17.64 22.12 2.10
C GLY A 179 -16.98 20.75 1.93
N VAL A 180 -15.68 20.73 1.62
CA VAL A 180 -14.87 19.52 1.65
C VAL A 180 -13.43 19.79 2.10
N GLU A 181 -12.99 19.03 3.08
CA GLU A 181 -11.59 18.96 3.53
C GLU A 181 -10.94 17.71 2.93
N LEU A 182 -9.76 17.88 2.35
CA LEU A 182 -8.95 16.80 1.79
C LEU A 182 -7.66 16.68 2.60
N SER A 183 -7.36 15.48 3.05
CA SER A 183 -6.10 15.16 3.73
C SER A 183 -5.46 13.94 3.08
N ASP A 184 -4.33 14.16 2.41
CA ASP A 184 -3.54 13.10 1.79
C ASP A 184 -2.27 12.86 2.62
N ARG A 185 -1.91 11.59 2.80
CA ARG A 185 -0.69 11.17 3.49
C ARG A 185 0.08 10.20 2.61
N PRO A 186 1.42 10.23 2.62
CA PRO A 186 2.22 9.16 2.07
C PRO A 186 1.76 7.81 2.62
N GLY A 187 1.49 6.88 1.73
CA GLY A 187 1.26 5.48 2.06
C GLY A 187 2.54 4.69 1.90
N TYR A 188 2.59 3.83 0.90
CA TYR A 188 3.75 3.02 0.55
C TYR A 188 4.23 3.38 -0.86
N ALA A 189 5.55 3.37 -1.09
CA ALA A 189 6.08 3.43 -2.44
C ALA A 189 5.74 2.15 -3.22
N PRO A 190 5.69 2.20 -4.56
CA PRO A 190 5.64 1.00 -5.37
C PRO A 190 6.86 0.13 -5.10
N GLU A 191 6.61 -1.14 -4.81
CA GLU A 191 7.65 -2.14 -4.59
C GLU A 191 8.18 -2.64 -5.92
N TYR A 192 9.50 -2.74 -6.04
CA TYR A 192 10.17 -3.30 -7.20
C TYR A 192 11.33 -4.18 -6.76
N HIS A 193 11.27 -5.44 -7.12
CA HIS A 193 12.33 -6.40 -6.79
C HIS A 193 13.46 -6.35 -7.82
N ASP A 194 14.69 -6.38 -7.33
CA ASP A 194 15.84 -6.52 -8.22
C ASP A 194 15.84 -7.89 -8.92
N PRO A 195 15.86 -7.98 -10.27
CA PRO A 195 15.75 -9.24 -10.97
C PRO A 195 16.92 -10.22 -10.69
N THR A 196 18.13 -9.71 -10.43
CA THR A 196 19.29 -10.55 -10.08
C THR A 196 19.12 -11.13 -8.69
N PHE A 197 18.62 -10.32 -7.75
CA PHE A 197 18.30 -10.80 -6.41
C PHE A 197 17.11 -11.78 -6.42
N MET A 198 16.07 -11.51 -7.23
CA MET A 198 14.97 -12.47 -7.45
C MET A 198 15.49 -13.83 -7.93
N LYS A 199 16.45 -13.84 -8.88
CA LYS A 199 17.00 -15.09 -9.39
C LYS A 199 17.72 -15.90 -8.32
N LEU A 200 18.53 -15.25 -7.51
CA LEU A 200 19.20 -15.90 -6.37
C LEU A 200 18.18 -16.44 -5.36
N ALA A 201 17.12 -15.66 -5.08
CA ALA A 201 16.05 -16.08 -4.19
C ALA A 201 15.26 -17.28 -4.75
N GLU A 202 14.97 -17.28 -6.05
CA GLU A 202 14.35 -18.41 -6.74
C GLU A 202 15.18 -19.68 -6.59
N ASP A 203 16.50 -19.60 -6.85
CA ASP A 203 17.40 -20.75 -6.75
C ASP A 203 17.44 -21.31 -5.33
N CYS A 204 17.44 -20.47 -4.30
CA CYS A 204 17.35 -20.89 -2.91
C CYS A 204 16.01 -21.58 -2.58
N CYS A 205 14.88 -21.04 -3.08
CA CYS A 205 13.57 -21.66 -2.92
C CYS A 205 13.49 -23.02 -3.61
N VAL A 206 14.00 -23.12 -4.84
CA VAL A 206 14.02 -24.37 -5.63
C VAL A 206 14.90 -25.42 -4.95
N ALA A 207 16.06 -25.03 -4.42
CA ALA A 207 16.93 -25.93 -3.66
C ALA A 207 16.25 -26.49 -2.42
N LEU A 208 15.37 -25.70 -1.78
CA LEU A 208 14.65 -26.14 -0.58
C LEU A 208 13.43 -27.02 -0.86
N CYS A 209 12.61 -26.68 -1.88
CA CYS A 209 11.27 -27.28 -2.08
C CYS A 209 11.11 -27.99 -3.43
N GLY A 210 12.08 -27.84 -4.34
CA GLY A 210 11.98 -28.34 -5.73
C GLY A 210 11.19 -27.39 -6.65
N ARG A 211 11.49 -27.46 -7.94
CA ARG A 211 10.98 -26.54 -8.99
C ARG A 211 9.45 -26.43 -9.03
N LYS A 212 8.75 -27.55 -8.86
CA LYS A 212 7.28 -27.59 -8.99
C LYS A 212 6.52 -26.82 -7.91
N LYS A 213 7.17 -26.48 -6.80
CA LYS A 213 6.57 -25.77 -5.67
C LYS A 213 6.93 -24.28 -5.61
N VAL A 214 7.64 -23.79 -6.64
CA VAL A 214 8.19 -22.42 -6.68
C VAL A 214 7.80 -21.74 -7.98
N VAL A 215 7.23 -20.54 -7.88
CA VAL A 215 6.87 -19.68 -9.01
C VAL A 215 7.43 -18.27 -8.82
N PHE A 216 8.32 -17.85 -9.71
CA PHE A 216 8.81 -16.47 -9.78
C PHE A 216 8.41 -15.89 -11.13
N ASP A 217 7.56 -14.86 -11.10
CA ASP A 217 7.10 -14.16 -12.30
C ASP A 217 7.81 -12.80 -12.43
N TYR A 218 8.79 -12.74 -13.31
CA TYR A 218 9.62 -11.55 -13.58
C TYR A 218 8.89 -10.46 -14.36
N ASN A 219 7.64 -10.70 -14.78
CA ASN A 219 6.75 -9.72 -15.40
C ASN A 219 5.51 -9.47 -14.58
N GLY A 220 5.26 -10.30 -13.57
CA GLY A 220 4.09 -10.21 -12.70
C GLY A 220 4.07 -8.95 -11.84
N TRP A 221 2.88 -8.39 -11.67
CA TRP A 221 2.67 -7.20 -10.87
C TRP A 221 1.44 -7.34 -9.99
N SER A 222 1.60 -7.16 -8.67
CA SER A 222 0.47 -7.14 -7.73
C SER A 222 -0.14 -5.74 -7.63
N THR A 223 -1.46 -5.68 -7.47
CA THR A 223 -2.17 -4.44 -7.14
C THR A 223 -2.31 -4.22 -5.63
N GLY A 224 -1.77 -5.12 -4.80
CA GLY A 224 -1.53 -4.93 -3.37
C GLY A 224 -0.48 -3.83 -3.13
N SER A 225 -0.16 -3.58 -1.88
CA SER A 225 0.89 -2.63 -1.47
C SER A 225 1.51 -3.10 -0.16
N SER A 226 2.79 -2.84 0.02
CA SER A 226 3.54 -3.14 1.24
C SER A 226 4.52 -1.99 1.54
N ASP A 227 4.83 -1.76 2.81
CA ASP A 227 5.84 -0.80 3.21
C ASP A 227 7.27 -1.25 2.86
N PHE A 228 7.45 -2.47 2.34
CA PHE A 228 8.72 -2.91 1.77
C PHE A 228 9.08 -2.17 0.48
N GLY A 229 8.08 -1.64 -0.24
CA GLY A 229 8.29 -0.75 -1.38
C GLY A 229 9.13 0.48 -1.03
N ASP A 230 8.96 1.02 0.17
CA ASP A 230 9.75 2.16 0.65
C ASP A 230 11.25 1.81 0.74
N VAL A 231 11.57 0.59 1.14
CA VAL A 231 12.94 0.08 1.23
C VAL A 231 13.50 -0.18 -0.16
N THR A 232 12.72 -0.86 -1.02
CA THR A 232 13.16 -1.21 -2.39
C THR A 232 13.25 0.00 -3.33
N CYS A 233 12.81 1.18 -2.93
CA CYS A 233 13.08 2.42 -3.66
C CYS A 233 14.54 2.89 -3.56
N VAL A 234 15.28 2.46 -2.54
CA VAL A 234 16.59 3.01 -2.20
C VAL A 234 17.69 1.96 -2.22
N ILE A 235 17.40 0.72 -1.79
CA ILE A 235 18.34 -0.41 -1.76
C ILE A 235 17.75 -1.64 -2.45
N PRO A 236 18.57 -2.55 -3.01
CA PRO A 236 18.07 -3.76 -3.61
C PRO A 236 17.35 -4.63 -2.59
N GLY A 237 16.17 -5.12 -2.97
CA GLY A 237 15.34 -5.93 -2.10
C GLY A 237 14.59 -7.02 -2.85
N VAL A 238 14.19 -8.05 -2.12
CA VAL A 238 13.29 -9.10 -2.61
C VAL A 238 12.30 -9.50 -1.53
N GLN A 239 11.02 -9.55 -1.90
CA GLN A 239 9.95 -10.13 -1.08
C GLN A 239 9.54 -11.48 -1.68
N ILE A 240 9.51 -12.49 -0.83
CA ILE A 240 9.08 -13.85 -1.16
C ILE A 240 7.79 -14.13 -0.41
N ASN A 241 6.80 -14.71 -1.07
CA ASN A 241 5.57 -15.17 -0.43
C ASN A 241 5.70 -16.67 -0.11
N ALA A 242 5.46 -17.06 1.15
CA ALA A 242 5.52 -18.43 1.64
C ALA A 242 4.12 -19.02 1.78
N GLY A 243 3.91 -20.21 1.22
CA GLY A 243 2.69 -21.00 1.31
C GLY A 243 2.51 -21.69 2.67
N GLY A 244 1.38 -22.36 2.83
CA GLY A 244 1.04 -23.09 4.08
C GLY A 244 -0.19 -22.55 4.78
N ALA A 245 -0.93 -21.63 4.13
CA ALA A 245 -2.22 -21.13 4.59
C ALA A 245 -3.33 -21.39 3.56
N VAL A 246 -4.55 -21.34 4.03
CA VAL A 246 -5.79 -21.40 3.25
C VAL A 246 -6.70 -20.23 3.62
N GLY A 247 -7.80 -20.05 2.88
CA GLY A 247 -8.75 -18.97 3.07
C GLY A 247 -8.37 -17.70 2.32
N THR A 248 -8.99 -16.60 2.69
CA THR A 248 -8.82 -15.29 2.05
C THR A 248 -7.85 -14.44 2.86
N LEU A 249 -6.84 -13.84 2.22
CA LEU A 249 -5.99 -12.84 2.88
C LEU A 249 -6.89 -11.72 3.44
N HIS A 250 -6.69 -11.33 4.71
CA HIS A 250 -7.52 -10.42 5.49
C HIS A 250 -8.95 -10.92 5.76
N GLY A 251 -9.29 -12.14 5.36
CA GLY A 251 -10.59 -12.77 5.66
C GLY A 251 -10.62 -13.43 7.03
N ILE A 252 -11.82 -13.60 7.58
CA ILE A 252 -12.03 -14.33 8.85
C ILE A 252 -11.76 -15.84 8.72
N ASP A 253 -11.69 -16.34 7.50
CA ASP A 253 -11.40 -17.72 7.10
C ASP A 253 -9.90 -17.99 6.88
N PHE A 254 -9.03 -16.98 7.06
CA PHE A 254 -7.58 -17.16 6.94
C PHE A 254 -7.07 -18.10 8.04
N GLN A 255 -6.38 -19.16 7.63
CA GLN A 255 -5.82 -20.13 8.55
C GLN A 255 -4.48 -20.66 8.06
N ILE A 256 -3.49 -20.66 8.94
CA ILE A 256 -2.22 -21.38 8.73
C ILE A 256 -2.47 -22.86 8.97
N THR A 257 -2.43 -23.66 7.92
CA THR A 257 -2.66 -25.12 7.98
C THR A 257 -1.37 -25.92 7.98
N ASP A 258 -0.27 -25.33 7.52
CA ASP A 258 1.07 -25.93 7.55
C ASP A 258 2.12 -24.92 8.05
N PRO A 259 2.34 -24.86 9.39
CA PRO A 259 3.33 -23.96 9.97
C PRO A 259 4.77 -24.27 9.54
N ASN A 260 5.08 -25.51 9.18
CA ASN A 260 6.41 -25.87 8.68
C ASN A 260 6.69 -25.19 7.34
N ARG A 261 5.72 -25.21 6.44
CA ARG A 261 5.85 -24.51 5.14
C ARG A 261 5.92 -23.01 5.35
N MET A 262 4.99 -22.44 6.09
CA MET A 262 4.86 -20.98 6.23
C MET A 262 5.95 -20.34 7.08
N CYS A 263 6.36 -20.98 8.17
CA CYS A 263 7.30 -20.37 9.13
C CYS A 263 8.69 -20.98 9.02
N VAL A 264 8.81 -22.32 9.06
CA VAL A 264 10.12 -22.97 9.10
C VAL A 264 10.82 -22.87 7.74
N ASN A 265 10.12 -23.15 6.64
CA ASN A 265 10.71 -23.02 5.30
C ASN A 265 11.00 -21.55 4.95
N ALA A 266 10.15 -20.60 5.39
CA ALA A 266 10.43 -19.17 5.27
C ALA A 266 11.74 -18.76 5.97
N ALA A 267 11.97 -19.27 7.19
CA ALA A 267 13.23 -19.02 7.90
C ALA A 267 14.44 -19.68 7.19
N LYS A 268 14.27 -20.92 6.71
CA LYS A 268 15.34 -21.62 5.98
C LYS A 268 15.72 -20.90 4.69
N VAL A 269 14.76 -20.43 3.89
CA VAL A 269 15.08 -19.73 2.64
C VAL A 269 15.81 -18.42 2.90
N GLN A 270 15.48 -17.70 3.97
CA GLN A 270 16.24 -16.52 4.39
C GLN A 270 17.69 -16.87 4.77
N LEU A 271 17.91 -17.97 5.49
CA LEU A 271 19.26 -18.44 5.82
C LEU A 271 20.04 -18.86 4.58
N PHE A 272 19.40 -19.55 3.61
CA PHE A 272 20.01 -19.91 2.34
C PHE A 272 20.42 -18.67 1.53
N LEU A 273 19.56 -17.64 1.54
CA LEU A 273 19.86 -16.36 0.89
C LEU A 273 21.04 -15.64 1.56
N VAL A 274 21.10 -15.62 2.89
CA VAL A 274 22.23 -15.04 3.62
C VAL A 274 23.52 -15.78 3.27
N ASP A 275 23.51 -17.11 3.27
CA ASP A 275 24.66 -17.92 2.90
C ASP A 275 25.08 -17.66 1.44
N ALA A 276 24.15 -17.69 0.50
CA ALA A 276 24.42 -17.44 -0.91
C ALA A 276 24.98 -16.02 -1.17
N LEU A 277 24.46 -15.01 -0.49
CA LEU A 277 24.91 -13.62 -0.62
C LEU A 277 26.31 -13.40 -0.04
N LEU A 278 26.61 -14.03 1.10
CA LEU A 278 27.86 -13.77 1.84
C LEU A 278 29.00 -14.74 1.51
N SER A 279 28.70 -15.89 0.93
CA SER A 279 29.71 -16.85 0.49
C SER A 279 30.67 -16.26 -0.55
N ASN A 280 31.86 -16.84 -0.67
CA ASN A 280 32.89 -16.44 -1.66
C ASN A 280 33.23 -14.93 -1.61
N ASN A 281 33.48 -14.39 -0.41
CA ASN A 281 33.73 -12.96 -0.20
C ASN A 281 32.57 -12.05 -0.64
N ALA A 282 31.33 -12.51 -0.51
CA ALA A 282 30.11 -11.81 -0.84
C ALA A 282 30.03 -11.36 -2.32
N VAL A 283 30.51 -12.19 -3.25
CA VAL A 283 30.52 -11.83 -4.69
C VAL A 283 29.10 -11.55 -5.18
N ALA A 284 28.12 -12.41 -4.83
CA ALA A 284 26.74 -12.24 -5.27
C ALA A 284 26.13 -10.93 -4.73
N ALA A 285 26.32 -10.62 -3.44
CA ALA A 285 25.84 -9.38 -2.86
C ALA A 285 26.46 -8.15 -3.54
N LYS A 286 27.77 -8.15 -3.74
CA LYS A 286 28.50 -7.05 -4.41
C LYS A 286 28.01 -6.84 -5.84
N GLU A 287 27.75 -7.92 -6.58
CA GLU A 287 27.21 -7.84 -7.95
C GLU A 287 25.81 -7.24 -7.98
N ILE A 288 24.91 -7.68 -7.10
CA ILE A 288 23.55 -7.14 -6.98
C ILE A 288 23.61 -5.63 -6.64
N ILE A 289 24.39 -5.25 -5.62
CA ILE A 289 24.52 -3.84 -5.21
C ILE A 289 25.09 -2.97 -6.34
N ALA A 290 26.12 -3.45 -7.04
CA ALA A 290 26.77 -2.70 -8.12
C ALA A 290 25.86 -2.48 -9.34
N ASN A 291 24.94 -3.41 -9.61
CA ASN A 291 24.04 -3.34 -10.77
C ASN A 291 22.68 -2.72 -10.43
N TYR A 292 22.34 -2.61 -9.16
CA TYR A 292 21.07 -2.05 -8.73
C TYR A 292 20.93 -0.58 -9.11
N LYS A 293 19.74 -0.21 -9.61
CA LYS A 293 19.39 1.16 -9.98
C LYS A 293 18.29 1.66 -9.07
N PRO A 294 18.62 2.35 -7.97
CA PRO A 294 17.63 2.86 -7.04
C PRO A 294 16.73 3.91 -7.73
N GLN A 295 15.44 3.92 -7.35
CA GLN A 295 14.50 4.95 -7.80
C GLN A 295 14.87 6.32 -7.19
N TYR A 296 15.45 6.31 -5.99
CA TYR A 296 15.94 7.50 -5.29
C TYR A 296 17.41 7.31 -4.87
N PRO A 297 18.25 8.33 -5.03
CA PRO A 297 19.68 8.20 -4.77
C PRO A 297 20.06 8.08 -3.28
N SER A 298 19.09 8.28 -2.37
CA SER A 298 19.30 8.16 -0.92
C SER A 298 17.96 8.10 -0.19
N ILE A 299 17.98 7.61 1.04
CA ILE A 299 16.83 7.64 1.98
C ILE A 299 16.31 9.07 2.10
N LYS A 300 17.19 10.06 2.27
CA LYS A 300 16.76 11.46 2.38
C LYS A 300 16.01 11.92 1.13
N ALA A 301 16.52 11.64 -0.07
CA ALA A 301 15.85 12.03 -1.32
C ALA A 301 14.47 11.36 -1.47
N TYR A 302 14.35 10.12 -1.03
CA TYR A 302 13.07 9.41 -0.97
C TYR A 302 12.10 10.08 0.00
N LEU A 303 12.52 10.34 1.25
CA LEU A 303 11.68 10.97 2.27
C LEU A 303 11.22 12.38 1.84
N ASP A 304 12.10 13.18 1.24
CA ASP A 304 11.74 14.50 0.70
C ASP A 304 10.66 14.38 -0.42
N ALA A 305 10.77 13.35 -1.26
CA ALA A 305 9.80 13.11 -2.35
C ALA A 305 8.41 12.70 -1.84
N ILE A 306 8.34 11.85 -0.81
CA ILE A 306 7.05 11.43 -0.24
C ILE A 306 6.44 12.51 0.66
N ASP A 307 7.25 13.32 1.34
CA ASP A 307 6.74 14.48 2.09
C ASP A 307 5.97 15.44 1.18
N ALA A 308 6.40 15.60 -0.07
CA ALA A 308 5.70 16.39 -1.08
C ALA A 308 4.32 15.82 -1.50
N LEU A 309 3.98 14.60 -1.09
CA LEU A 309 2.64 14.00 -1.30
C LEU A 309 1.65 14.36 -0.19
N THR A 310 2.14 14.93 0.91
CA THR A 310 1.28 15.35 2.01
C THR A 310 0.43 16.55 1.58
N LEU A 311 -0.87 16.45 1.78
CA LEU A 311 -1.83 17.51 1.53
C LEU A 311 -2.75 17.65 2.72
N ASP A 312 -2.93 18.88 3.21
CA ASP A 312 -4.03 19.27 4.06
C ASP A 312 -4.68 20.49 3.42
N LYS A 313 -5.88 20.31 2.88
CA LYS A 313 -6.56 21.35 2.12
C LYS A 313 -8.03 21.44 2.46
N ASP A 314 -8.43 22.61 2.92
CA ASP A 314 -9.81 23.06 2.97
C ASP A 314 -10.23 23.44 1.53
N ALA A 315 -10.59 22.43 0.73
CA ALA A 315 -10.72 22.57 -0.73
C ALA A 315 -11.98 23.37 -1.11
N VAL A 316 -13.06 23.22 -0.34
CA VAL A 316 -14.27 24.03 -0.42
C VAL A 316 -14.67 24.35 1.01
N ARG A 317 -14.75 25.64 1.36
CA ARG A 317 -15.26 26.09 2.63
C ARG A 317 -16.78 26.13 2.58
N TYR A 318 -17.39 25.74 3.67
CA TYR A 318 -18.81 25.98 3.92
C TYR A 318 -18.94 27.33 4.60
N ASP A 319 -19.65 28.26 3.97
CA ASP A 319 -19.93 29.60 4.49
C ASP A 319 -21.16 29.62 5.41
#